data_6881a5ae44cc1ca7dc614ead199888bf
#
_entry.id   6881a5ae44cc1ca7dc614ead199888bf
#
_cell.length_a   1.000
_cell.length_b   1.000
_cell.length_c   1.000
_cell.angle_alpha   90.00
_cell.angle_beta   90.00
_cell.angle_gamma   90.00
#
_symmetry.space_group_name_H-M   'P 1'
#
loop_
_entity.id
_entity.type
_entity.pdbx_description
1 polymer ?
#
loop_
_entity_poly.entity_id
_entity_poly.type
_entity_poly.pdbx_seq_one_letter_code
_entity_poly.pdbx_strand_id
1 'polypeptide(L)'
;PFDLEFLTPGERAERDQAPISHFLSSREQDRNRVSEELLMVVQEMKKYFPAERRSKPSTLDALNYALRCVRSVQANSEFFQIHNLNGAPEREVTVYSLKELATVASELTSKNTDTFVAVFSFLSGRLVHISEQAALILNCKKDFLKSCHFVDLLAPQDVRVFYTHTARAQLPFWSSWSQRASQYECAPVKPFFCRIRGGGGREHEKHYSPFRIIPYLVHVHSSTQPESEPCCLTLVEKIHSGYEAPRIPVDKRIFTTTHTPGCVFLEIDERAVPLLGYLPQDLTGTSVLACLHPEDRPLMVTMHQKVLKYAGHPPFEHSPIRFCTQNGDYIILDSSWSSFVNPWSRKVSFIIGRHKVRT
;
A
#
# COMPACT_ATOMS: atom_id res chain seq x y z
N PRO A 1 -47.41 60.29 -19.59
CA PRO A 1 -46.70 61.35 -19.01
C PRO A 1 -46.24 60.95 -17.60
N PHE A 2 -44.97 60.85 -17.47
CA PHE A 2 -44.31 60.54 -16.18
C PHE A 2 -43.41 61.73 -15.90
N ASP A 3 -43.72 62.44 -14.81
CA ASP A 3 -42.94 63.56 -14.32
C ASP A 3 -41.67 63.01 -13.65
N LEU A 4 -40.54 63.52 -14.09
CA LEU A 4 -39.22 63.36 -13.50
C LEU A 4 -38.98 64.53 -12.55
N GLU A 5 -39.09 64.36 -11.26
CA GLU A 5 -38.61 65.36 -10.28
C GLU A 5 -37.10 65.17 -10.07
N PHE A 6 -36.37 66.24 -10.36
CA PHE A 6 -34.94 66.37 -10.10
C PHE A 6 -34.70 66.64 -8.60
N LEU A 7 -34.01 65.77 -7.95
CA LEU A 7 -33.41 65.94 -6.61
C LEU A 7 -32.00 66.52 -6.75
N THR A 8 -31.73 67.60 -6.08
CA THR A 8 -30.47 68.37 -6.07
C THR A 8 -29.30 67.57 -5.38
N PRO A 9 -28.02 67.86 -5.76
CA PRO A 9 -26.83 67.11 -5.28
C PRO A 9 -26.30 67.68 -3.98
N GLY A 10 -27.01 67.54 -2.86
CA GLY A 10 -26.56 68.09 -1.57
C GLY A 10 -26.75 67.19 -0.39
N GLU A 11 -27.52 66.14 -0.49
CA GLU A 11 -27.88 65.32 0.69
C GLU A 11 -27.39 63.86 0.67
N ARG A 12 -26.34 63.53 -0.10
CA ARG A 12 -25.81 62.17 -0.24
C ARG A 12 -24.48 61.91 0.45
N ALA A 13 -23.98 62.79 1.31
CA ALA A 13 -22.63 62.72 1.84
C ALA A 13 -22.49 62.31 3.35
N GLU A 14 -23.58 62.00 4.06
CA GLU A 14 -23.46 61.74 5.50
C GLU A 14 -24.06 60.43 6.03
N ARG A 15 -24.35 59.41 5.21
CA ARG A 15 -24.93 58.15 5.71
C ARG A 15 -24.13 56.87 5.49
N ASP A 16 -22.96 56.88 4.88
CA ASP A 16 -22.25 55.65 4.51
C ASP A 16 -20.80 55.49 5.03
N GLN A 17 -20.44 56.06 6.18
CA GLN A 17 -19.08 55.89 6.69
C GLN A 17 -18.94 55.18 8.07
N ALA A 18 -19.97 54.53 8.60
CA ALA A 18 -19.88 53.94 9.95
C ALA A 18 -19.98 52.40 10.07
N PRO A 19 -20.11 51.50 9.05
CA PRO A 19 -20.09 50.06 9.30
C PRO A 19 -18.85 49.32 8.81
N ILE A 20 -17.98 49.89 7.96
CA ILE A 20 -16.92 49.11 7.32
C ILE A 20 -15.74 48.82 8.27
N SER A 21 -15.37 49.76 9.13
CA SER A 21 -14.27 49.57 10.09
C SER A 21 -14.61 48.57 11.19
N HIS A 22 -15.86 48.47 11.63
CA HIS A 22 -16.33 47.55 12.63
C HIS A 22 -16.42 46.11 12.09
N PHE A 23 -16.79 45.92 10.81
CA PHE A 23 -16.82 44.65 10.12
C PHE A 23 -15.43 44.08 9.83
N LEU A 24 -14.46 44.92 9.51
CA LEU A 24 -13.07 44.50 9.29
C LEU A 24 -12.38 44.10 10.60
N SER A 25 -12.62 44.85 11.71
CA SER A 25 -12.11 44.53 13.03
C SER A 25 -12.68 43.19 13.58
N SER A 26 -13.98 42.96 13.39
CA SER A 26 -14.63 41.70 13.80
C SER A 26 -14.10 40.50 13.00
N ARG A 27 -13.89 40.63 11.69
CA ARG A 27 -13.30 39.58 10.85
C ARG A 27 -11.85 39.26 11.21
N GLU A 28 -11.10 40.24 11.61
CA GLU A 28 -9.69 40.08 12.01
C GLU A 28 -9.60 39.42 13.39
N GLN A 29 -10.48 39.78 14.31
CA GLN A 29 -10.61 39.09 15.61
C GLN A 29 -11.05 37.63 15.47
N ASP A 30 -12.01 37.33 14.58
CA ASP A 30 -12.46 35.98 14.32
C ASP A 30 -11.36 35.12 13.67
N ARG A 31 -10.57 35.69 12.76
CA ARG A 31 -9.40 35.00 12.17
C ARG A 31 -8.34 34.69 13.20
N ASN A 32 -8.04 35.62 14.12
CA ASN A 32 -7.05 35.41 15.18
C ASN A 32 -7.52 34.34 16.16
N ARG A 33 -8.80 34.36 16.55
CA ARG A 33 -9.38 33.31 17.43
C ARG A 33 -9.33 31.94 16.78
N VAL A 34 -9.73 31.79 15.53
CA VAL A 34 -9.67 30.53 14.77
C VAL A 34 -8.22 30.07 14.62
N SER A 35 -7.26 30.98 14.44
CA SER A 35 -5.84 30.63 14.35
C SER A 35 -5.30 30.11 15.69
N GLU A 36 -5.68 30.70 16.82
CA GLU A 36 -5.29 30.26 18.17
C GLU A 36 -5.91 28.89 18.51
N GLU A 37 -7.19 28.69 18.20
CA GLU A 37 -7.86 27.42 18.38
C GLU A 37 -7.20 26.30 17.52
N LEU A 38 -6.85 26.61 16.28
CA LEU A 38 -6.15 25.69 15.39
C LEU A 38 -4.77 25.29 15.95
N LEU A 39 -4.03 26.24 16.48
CA LEU A 39 -2.72 25.98 17.11
C LEU A 39 -2.85 25.06 18.33
N MET A 40 -3.86 25.27 19.18
CA MET A 40 -4.12 24.40 20.33
C MET A 40 -4.47 22.97 19.90
N VAL A 41 -5.34 22.81 18.91
CA VAL A 41 -5.71 21.49 18.37
C VAL A 41 -4.51 20.78 17.78
N VAL A 42 -3.66 21.49 17.03
CA VAL A 42 -2.43 20.90 16.46
C VAL A 42 -1.43 20.49 17.55
N GLN A 43 -1.31 21.25 18.64
CA GLN A 43 -0.46 20.87 19.77
C GLN A 43 -0.98 19.62 20.46
N GLU A 44 -2.30 19.48 20.60
CA GLU A 44 -2.92 18.27 21.13
C GLU A 44 -2.66 17.05 20.21
N MET A 45 -2.85 17.20 18.90
CA MET A 45 -2.56 16.14 17.91
C MET A 45 -1.10 15.67 17.97
N LYS A 46 -0.14 16.57 18.25
CA LYS A 46 1.28 16.22 18.38
C LYS A 46 1.57 15.25 19.54
N LYS A 47 0.74 15.21 20.57
CA LYS A 47 0.89 14.27 21.70
C LYS A 47 0.63 12.81 21.28
N TYR A 48 -0.22 12.60 20.28
CA TYR A 48 -0.59 11.26 19.77
C TYR A 48 0.26 10.81 18.59
N PHE A 49 1.28 11.58 18.22
CA PHE A 49 2.18 11.21 17.13
C PHE A 49 3.14 10.11 17.60
N PRO A 50 3.35 9.03 16.81
CA PRO A 50 4.24 7.94 17.18
C PRO A 50 5.66 8.44 17.49
N ALA A 51 6.20 8.05 18.66
CA ALA A 51 7.48 8.54 19.19
C ALA A 51 8.73 8.04 18.44
N GLU A 52 8.58 7.25 17.37
CA GLU A 52 9.68 6.60 16.65
C GLU A 52 10.54 7.54 15.79
N ARG A 53 10.17 8.80 15.65
CA ARG A 53 10.99 9.80 14.95
C ARG A 53 11.76 10.66 15.93
N ARG A 54 13.08 10.67 15.84
CA ARG A 54 14.03 11.45 16.66
C ARG A 54 13.87 12.99 16.56
N SER A 55 12.98 13.50 15.73
CA SER A 55 12.70 14.95 15.60
C SER A 55 11.26 15.25 16.03
N LYS A 56 11.06 16.42 16.67
CA LYS A 56 9.72 16.92 17.01
C LYS A 56 8.88 17.03 15.74
N PRO A 57 7.65 16.47 15.69
CA PRO A 57 6.82 16.52 14.49
C PRO A 57 6.45 17.97 14.14
N SER A 58 6.51 18.30 12.86
CA SER A 58 6.03 19.59 12.36
C SER A 58 4.49 19.67 12.47
N THR A 59 3.94 20.87 12.33
CA THR A 59 2.48 21.07 12.26
C THR A 59 1.86 20.28 11.08
N LEU A 60 2.54 20.29 9.95
CA LEU A 60 2.10 19.58 8.75
C LEU A 60 2.12 18.04 8.93
N ASP A 61 3.14 17.51 9.61
CA ASP A 61 3.21 16.08 9.93
C ASP A 61 2.05 15.65 10.83
N ALA A 62 1.72 16.45 11.85
CA ALA A 62 0.61 16.17 12.77
C ALA A 62 -0.75 16.20 12.05
N LEU A 63 -0.99 17.19 11.19
CA LEU A 63 -2.22 17.28 10.39
C LEU A 63 -2.35 16.14 9.38
N ASN A 64 -1.27 15.79 8.68
CA ASN A 64 -1.26 14.67 7.76
C ASN A 64 -1.49 13.33 8.46
N TYR A 65 -0.95 13.16 9.66
CA TYR A 65 -1.18 11.95 10.46
C TYR A 65 -2.65 11.87 10.91
N ALA A 66 -3.21 12.95 11.45
CA ALA A 66 -4.62 13.01 11.84
C ALA A 66 -5.56 12.74 10.65
N LEU A 67 -5.28 13.34 9.49
CA LEU A 67 -6.06 13.10 8.27
C LEU A 67 -6.02 11.62 7.84
N ARG A 68 -4.87 10.95 7.97
CA ARG A 68 -4.76 9.51 7.69
C ARG A 68 -5.57 8.67 8.68
N CYS A 69 -5.54 9.02 9.97
CA CYS A 69 -6.35 8.35 10.99
C CYS A 69 -7.85 8.50 10.70
N VAL A 70 -8.30 9.71 10.39
CA VAL A 70 -9.71 9.98 10.04
C VAL A 70 -10.13 9.20 8.80
N ARG A 71 -9.33 9.21 7.73
CA ARG A 71 -9.61 8.43 6.51
C ARG A 71 -9.66 6.93 6.77
N SER A 72 -8.78 6.42 7.65
CA SER A 72 -8.81 5.01 8.04
C SER A 72 -10.08 4.65 8.81
N VAL A 73 -10.52 5.53 9.73
CA VAL A 73 -11.77 5.34 10.49
C VAL A 73 -12.99 5.45 9.58
N GLN A 74 -13.02 6.41 8.65
CA GLN A 74 -14.11 6.55 7.67
C GLN A 74 -14.23 5.32 6.76
N ALA A 75 -13.12 4.86 6.18
CA ALA A 75 -13.11 3.67 5.35
C ALA A 75 -13.60 2.43 6.12
N ASN A 76 -13.21 2.29 7.39
CA ASN A 76 -13.69 1.21 8.25
C ASN A 76 -15.19 1.37 8.55
N SER A 77 -15.66 2.58 8.83
CA SER A 77 -17.08 2.86 9.12
C SER A 77 -17.97 2.60 7.90
N GLU A 78 -17.58 3.05 6.72
CA GLU A 78 -18.30 2.79 5.47
C GLU A 78 -18.35 1.29 5.14
N PHE A 79 -17.26 0.57 5.35
CA PHE A 79 -17.22 -0.88 5.18
C PHE A 79 -18.19 -1.62 6.12
N PHE A 80 -18.23 -1.22 7.39
CA PHE A 80 -19.18 -1.80 8.36
C PHE A 80 -20.64 -1.42 8.05
N GLN A 81 -20.91 -0.21 7.57
CA GLN A 81 -22.26 0.20 7.16
C GLN A 81 -22.77 -0.57 5.94
N ILE A 82 -21.92 -0.77 4.93
CA ILE A 82 -22.26 -1.54 3.72
C ILE A 82 -22.54 -3.00 4.08
N HIS A 83 -21.79 -3.59 5.00
CA HIS A 83 -22.02 -4.98 5.45
C HIS A 83 -23.30 -5.13 6.29
N ASN A 84 -23.65 -4.13 7.10
CA ASN A 84 -24.89 -4.15 7.90
C ASN A 84 -26.16 -3.87 7.07
N LEU A 85 -26.05 -3.10 5.97
CA LEU A 85 -27.19 -2.79 5.10
C LEU A 85 -27.59 -3.93 4.15
N ASN A 86 -26.67 -4.83 3.82
CA ASN A 86 -26.93 -5.87 2.83
C ASN A 86 -27.52 -7.18 3.39
N GLY A 87 -27.90 -7.24 4.68
CA GLY A 87 -28.59 -8.42 5.23
C GLY A 87 -27.90 -9.75 4.86
N ALA A 88 -26.57 -9.73 4.69
CA ALA A 88 -25.83 -10.96 4.41
C ALA A 88 -26.05 -11.91 5.59
N PRO A 89 -26.43 -13.18 5.35
CA PRO A 89 -26.56 -14.15 6.41
C PRO A 89 -25.27 -14.11 7.22
N GLU A 90 -25.39 -14.11 8.55
CA GLU A 90 -24.23 -14.22 9.45
C GLU A 90 -23.36 -15.35 8.91
N ARG A 91 -22.24 -14.98 8.25
CA ARG A 91 -21.27 -15.97 7.80
C ARG A 91 -20.79 -16.64 9.08
N GLU A 92 -21.15 -17.88 9.24
CA GLU A 92 -20.69 -18.72 10.34
C GLU A 92 -19.15 -18.64 10.35
N VAL A 93 -18.62 -17.91 11.34
CA VAL A 93 -17.17 -17.68 11.45
C VAL A 93 -16.55 -19.00 11.86
N THR A 94 -15.87 -19.64 10.94
CA THR A 94 -15.18 -20.89 11.23
C THR A 94 -14.06 -20.61 12.24
N VAL A 95 -14.16 -21.22 13.42
CA VAL A 95 -13.16 -21.12 14.47
C VAL A 95 -12.27 -22.36 14.40
N TYR A 96 -10.97 -22.15 14.35
CA TYR A 96 -9.98 -23.21 14.24
C TYR A 96 -9.29 -23.46 15.58
N SER A 97 -9.13 -24.73 15.95
CA SER A 97 -8.18 -25.12 16.99
C SER A 97 -6.74 -25.06 16.48
N LEU A 98 -5.77 -25.04 17.39
CA LEU A 98 -4.35 -25.07 17.01
C LEU A 98 -3.98 -26.33 16.21
N LYS A 99 -4.65 -27.48 16.48
CA LYS A 99 -4.42 -28.73 15.74
C LYS A 99 -4.94 -28.63 14.31
N GLU A 100 -6.12 -28.10 14.11
CA GLU A 100 -6.68 -27.87 12.77
C GLU A 100 -5.84 -26.89 11.96
N LEU A 101 -5.36 -25.79 12.58
CA LEU A 101 -4.42 -24.88 11.93
C LEU A 101 -3.12 -25.57 11.51
N ALA A 102 -2.57 -26.45 12.33
CA ALA A 102 -1.38 -27.21 11.98
C ALA A 102 -1.62 -28.13 10.79
N THR A 103 -2.79 -28.77 10.71
CA THR A 103 -3.20 -29.60 9.58
C THR A 103 -3.33 -28.78 8.31
N VAL A 104 -4.07 -27.66 8.37
CA VAL A 104 -4.23 -26.72 7.25
C VAL A 104 -2.87 -26.21 6.78
N ALA A 105 -2.01 -25.79 7.70
CA ALA A 105 -0.68 -25.31 7.36
C ALA A 105 0.17 -26.39 6.68
N SER A 106 0.10 -27.63 7.15
CA SER A 106 0.80 -28.77 6.56
C SER A 106 0.29 -29.07 5.13
N GLU A 107 -1.02 -29.06 4.90
CA GLU A 107 -1.60 -29.28 3.59
C GLU A 107 -1.19 -28.19 2.58
N LEU A 108 -1.20 -26.91 3.00
CA LEU A 108 -0.82 -25.78 2.15
C LEU A 108 0.65 -25.77 1.77
N THR A 109 1.52 -26.27 2.65
CA THR A 109 2.97 -26.25 2.46
C THR A 109 3.53 -27.57 1.93
N SER A 110 2.73 -28.65 1.91
CA SER A 110 3.16 -29.99 1.49
C SER A 110 3.70 -30.07 0.07
N LYS A 111 3.20 -29.22 -0.83
CA LYS A 111 3.55 -29.21 -2.26
C LYS A 111 4.56 -28.11 -2.65
N ASN A 112 4.90 -27.25 -1.72
CA ASN A 112 5.78 -26.10 -1.98
C ASN A 112 6.79 -25.94 -0.85
N THR A 113 8.06 -26.22 -1.14
CA THR A 113 9.17 -26.16 -0.18
C THR A 113 9.58 -24.74 0.20
N ASP A 114 9.19 -23.75 -0.60
CA ASP A 114 9.56 -22.34 -0.41
C ASP A 114 8.47 -21.51 0.27
N THR A 115 7.38 -22.19 0.70
CA THR A 115 6.24 -21.55 1.36
C THR A 115 6.10 -22.05 2.80
N PHE A 116 5.84 -21.12 3.72
CA PHE A 116 5.44 -21.45 5.07
C PHE A 116 4.19 -20.67 5.48
N VAL A 117 3.50 -21.17 6.50
CA VAL A 117 2.34 -20.53 7.11
C VAL A 117 2.73 -19.92 8.44
N ALA A 118 2.34 -18.68 8.67
CA ALA A 118 2.42 -18.04 9.98
C ALA A 118 1.05 -17.49 10.37
N VAL A 119 0.65 -17.71 11.62
CA VAL A 119 -0.58 -17.21 12.21
C VAL A 119 -0.21 -16.36 13.41
N PHE A 120 -0.65 -15.11 13.44
CA PHE A 120 -0.38 -14.21 14.56
C PHE A 120 -1.67 -13.55 15.06
N SER A 121 -1.70 -13.30 16.35
CA SER A 121 -2.80 -12.65 17.05
C SER A 121 -2.90 -11.17 16.69
N PHE A 122 -4.10 -10.66 16.41
CA PHE A 122 -4.32 -9.22 16.29
C PHE A 122 -4.28 -8.48 17.63
N LEU A 123 -4.48 -9.18 18.72
CA LEU A 123 -4.49 -8.57 20.06
C LEU A 123 -3.08 -8.37 20.61
N SER A 124 -2.23 -9.39 20.46
CA SER A 124 -0.88 -9.40 21.04
C SER A 124 0.25 -9.22 20.03
N GLY A 125 -0.01 -9.41 18.72
CA GLY A 125 1.02 -9.45 17.68
C GLY A 125 1.92 -10.68 17.71
N ARG A 126 1.73 -11.60 18.68
CA ARG A 126 2.55 -12.81 18.83
C ARG A 126 2.17 -13.88 17.83
N LEU A 127 3.15 -14.67 17.44
CA LEU A 127 2.91 -15.87 16.65
C LEU A 127 2.14 -16.91 17.48
N VAL A 128 0.96 -17.28 16.97
CA VAL A 128 0.09 -18.32 17.54
C VAL A 128 0.47 -19.67 16.95
N HIS A 129 0.78 -19.69 15.65
CA HIS A 129 1.26 -20.88 14.94
C HIS A 129 2.24 -20.48 13.84
N ILE A 130 3.24 -21.32 13.62
CA ILE A 130 4.15 -21.24 12.48
C ILE A 130 4.47 -22.65 12.00
N SER A 131 4.38 -22.86 10.68
CA SER A 131 4.67 -24.18 10.10
C SER A 131 6.14 -24.56 10.25
N GLU A 132 6.42 -25.86 10.27
CA GLU A 132 7.79 -26.36 10.50
C GLU A 132 8.79 -25.96 9.43
N GLN A 133 8.33 -25.78 8.19
CA GLN A 133 9.13 -25.34 7.06
C GLN A 133 9.74 -23.94 7.27
N ALA A 134 9.10 -23.08 8.06
CA ALA A 134 9.62 -21.76 8.35
C ALA A 134 11.04 -21.78 8.92
N ALA A 135 11.35 -22.74 9.78
CA ALA A 135 12.68 -22.88 10.37
C ALA A 135 13.76 -23.17 9.33
N LEU A 136 13.43 -23.98 8.31
CA LEU A 136 14.32 -24.30 7.19
C LEU A 136 14.45 -23.11 6.23
N ILE A 137 13.32 -22.53 5.81
CA ILE A 137 13.28 -21.41 4.85
C ILE A 137 14.00 -20.18 5.39
N LEU A 138 13.78 -19.87 6.67
CA LEU A 138 14.38 -18.71 7.35
C LEU A 138 15.77 -19.03 7.94
N ASN A 139 16.18 -20.29 7.93
CA ASN A 139 17.41 -20.74 8.58
C ASN A 139 17.50 -20.28 10.05
N CYS A 140 16.41 -20.43 10.81
CA CYS A 140 16.25 -20.00 12.18
C CYS A 140 15.92 -21.16 13.11
N LYS A 141 16.26 -21.03 14.40
CA LYS A 141 15.85 -22.02 15.41
C LYS A 141 14.34 -21.94 15.66
N LYS A 142 13.66 -23.09 15.77
CA LYS A 142 12.21 -23.18 16.04
C LYS A 142 11.81 -22.41 17.31
N ASP A 143 12.60 -22.51 18.38
CA ASP A 143 12.28 -21.87 19.66
C ASP A 143 12.32 -20.33 19.57
N PHE A 144 13.25 -19.79 18.76
CA PHE A 144 13.29 -18.36 18.47
C PHE A 144 12.01 -17.92 17.74
N LEU A 145 11.58 -18.65 16.72
CA LEU A 145 10.37 -18.32 15.96
C LEU A 145 9.09 -18.36 16.80
N LYS A 146 9.01 -19.29 17.78
CA LYS A 146 7.86 -19.40 18.69
C LYS A 146 7.77 -18.25 19.69
N SER A 147 8.88 -17.60 20.01
CA SER A 147 8.93 -16.54 21.03
C SER A 147 8.88 -15.13 20.47
N CYS A 148 9.02 -14.93 19.14
CA CYS A 148 9.07 -13.61 18.53
C CYS A 148 7.68 -13.13 18.07
N HIS A 149 7.56 -11.82 17.85
CA HIS A 149 6.44 -11.25 17.08
C HIS A 149 6.78 -11.34 15.60
N PHE A 150 5.77 -11.53 14.76
CA PHE A 150 6.02 -11.63 13.31
C PHE A 150 6.74 -10.39 12.76
N VAL A 151 6.39 -9.21 13.26
CA VAL A 151 7.00 -7.93 12.85
C VAL A 151 8.50 -7.82 13.20
N ASP A 152 8.98 -8.55 14.21
CA ASP A 152 10.40 -8.55 14.58
C ASP A 152 11.28 -9.24 13.54
N LEU A 153 10.67 -10.04 12.67
CA LEU A 153 11.32 -10.71 11.55
C LEU A 153 11.42 -9.81 10.31
N LEU A 154 10.63 -8.74 10.23
CA LEU A 154 10.56 -7.88 9.06
C LEU A 154 11.71 -6.87 9.01
N ALA A 155 12.09 -6.49 7.79
CA ALA A 155 12.93 -5.32 7.60
C ALA A 155 12.20 -4.06 8.11
N PRO A 156 12.85 -3.16 8.85
CA PRO A 156 12.19 -1.98 9.45
C PRO A 156 11.41 -1.13 8.45
N GLN A 157 11.91 -1.00 7.22
CA GLN A 157 11.27 -0.25 6.15
C GLN A 157 9.96 -0.89 5.66
N ASP A 158 9.79 -2.20 5.81
CA ASP A 158 8.62 -2.94 5.32
C ASP A 158 7.52 -3.10 6.40
N VAL A 159 7.79 -2.77 7.67
CA VAL A 159 6.82 -2.86 8.77
C VAL A 159 5.54 -2.06 8.48
N ARG A 160 5.67 -0.87 7.88
CA ARG A 160 4.52 -0.06 7.51
C ARG A 160 3.68 -0.72 6.41
N VAL A 161 4.32 -1.34 5.41
CA VAL A 161 3.65 -2.08 4.34
C VAL A 161 2.88 -3.24 4.94
N PHE A 162 3.50 -3.99 5.83
CA PHE A 162 2.87 -5.09 6.55
C PHE A 162 1.58 -4.66 7.25
N TYR A 163 1.62 -3.65 8.11
CA TYR A 163 0.42 -3.18 8.82
C TYR A 163 -0.66 -2.62 7.89
N THR A 164 -0.29 -1.99 6.78
CA THR A 164 -1.25 -1.50 5.79
C THR A 164 -2.05 -2.63 5.16
N HIS A 165 -1.39 -3.77 4.87
CA HIS A 165 -2.02 -4.90 4.19
C HIS A 165 -2.61 -5.97 5.13
N THR A 166 -2.28 -5.92 6.42
CA THR A 166 -2.85 -6.81 7.44
C THR A 166 -3.88 -6.13 8.33
N ALA A 167 -4.39 -4.96 7.95
CA ALA A 167 -5.49 -4.31 8.67
C ALA A 167 -6.73 -5.22 8.70
N ARG A 168 -7.17 -5.63 9.90
CA ARG A 168 -8.23 -6.62 10.12
C ARG A 168 -9.48 -6.38 9.27
N ALA A 169 -9.91 -5.13 9.15
CA ALA A 169 -11.11 -4.76 8.41
C ALA A 169 -11.04 -5.04 6.89
N GLN A 170 -9.85 -5.22 6.34
CA GLN A 170 -9.62 -5.42 4.91
C GLN A 170 -9.34 -6.88 4.55
N LEU A 171 -9.22 -7.77 5.54
CA LEU A 171 -8.84 -9.15 5.30
C LEU A 171 -10.05 -10.01 4.98
N PRO A 172 -9.99 -10.81 3.92
CA PRO A 172 -10.98 -11.84 3.65
C PRO A 172 -10.84 -12.96 4.68
N PHE A 173 -11.97 -13.58 5.02
CA PHE A 173 -11.97 -14.76 5.85
C PHE A 173 -11.30 -15.92 5.13
N TRP A 174 -10.49 -16.67 5.85
CA TRP A 174 -10.01 -17.96 5.38
C TRP A 174 -11.20 -18.93 5.28
N SER A 175 -11.52 -19.38 4.08
CA SER A 175 -12.45 -20.49 3.87
C SER A 175 -11.67 -21.72 3.44
N SER A 176 -11.89 -22.85 4.11
CA SER A 176 -11.27 -24.08 3.69
C SER A 176 -11.64 -24.41 2.25
N TRP A 177 -10.67 -24.78 1.44
CA TRP A 177 -10.85 -25.10 0.00
C TRP A 177 -11.82 -26.25 -0.30
N SER A 178 -12.30 -26.97 0.73
CA SER A 178 -13.28 -28.04 0.60
C SER A 178 -14.73 -27.57 0.37
N GLN A 179 -15.05 -26.33 0.66
CA GLN A 179 -16.32 -25.74 0.25
C GLN A 179 -16.08 -25.02 -1.08
N ARG A 180 -16.61 -25.59 -2.15
CA ARG A 180 -16.64 -25.00 -3.50
C ARG A 180 -17.16 -23.56 -3.39
N ALA A 181 -16.24 -22.61 -3.19
CA ALA A 181 -16.56 -21.21 -3.36
C ALA A 181 -17.03 -21.04 -4.80
N SER A 182 -18.26 -20.64 -5.00
CA SER A 182 -18.72 -20.17 -6.30
C SER A 182 -17.75 -19.08 -6.74
N GLN A 183 -17.20 -19.19 -7.94
CA GLN A 183 -16.10 -18.39 -8.49
C GLN A 183 -16.37 -16.88 -8.55
N TYR A 184 -17.43 -16.38 -7.95
CA TYR A 184 -17.94 -15.02 -8.14
C TYR A 184 -17.98 -14.14 -6.87
N GLU A 185 -17.68 -14.66 -5.68
CA GLU A 185 -17.93 -13.89 -4.44
C GLU A 185 -16.72 -13.41 -3.63
N CYS A 186 -15.50 -13.77 -3.96
CA CYS A 186 -14.33 -13.24 -3.26
C CYS A 186 -13.43 -12.46 -4.22
N ALA A 187 -13.32 -11.17 -4.01
CA ALA A 187 -12.24 -10.40 -4.62
C ALA A 187 -10.91 -11.10 -4.30
N PRO A 188 -10.04 -11.34 -5.30
CA PRO A 188 -8.77 -12.02 -5.09
C PRO A 188 -7.96 -11.21 -4.06
N VAL A 189 -7.46 -11.91 -3.03
CA VAL A 189 -6.61 -11.28 -2.01
C VAL A 189 -5.38 -10.74 -2.70
N LYS A 190 -5.15 -9.43 -2.61
CA LYS A 190 -3.96 -8.82 -3.20
C LYS A 190 -2.75 -9.19 -2.34
N PRO A 191 -1.77 -9.92 -2.87
CA PRO A 191 -0.54 -10.22 -2.15
C PRO A 191 0.27 -8.94 -1.96
N PHE A 192 1.10 -8.91 -0.92
CA PHE A 192 2.08 -7.86 -0.70
C PHE A 192 3.46 -8.45 -0.41
N PHE A 193 4.47 -7.61 -0.34
CA PHE A 193 5.86 -8.06 -0.26
C PHE A 193 6.55 -7.43 0.95
N CYS A 194 7.33 -8.25 1.66
CA CYS A 194 8.21 -7.80 2.73
C CYS A 194 9.53 -8.55 2.67
N ARG A 195 10.56 -7.92 3.18
CA ARG A 195 11.84 -8.57 3.45
C ARG A 195 11.79 -9.17 4.85
N ILE A 196 12.07 -10.47 4.94
CA ILE A 196 12.07 -11.21 6.20
C ILE A 196 13.49 -11.61 6.52
N ARG A 197 13.88 -11.45 7.80
CA ARG A 197 15.19 -11.78 8.31
C ARG A 197 15.35 -13.30 8.36
N GLY A 198 16.42 -13.80 7.73
CA GLY A 198 16.90 -15.17 7.87
C GLY A 198 18.17 -15.24 8.74
N GLY A 199 18.50 -16.45 9.20
CA GLY A 199 19.73 -16.74 9.91
C GLY A 199 19.63 -16.66 11.43
N GLY A 200 20.08 -17.72 12.13
CA GLY A 200 20.29 -17.77 13.57
C GLY A 200 21.66 -17.25 14.00
N GLY A 201 22.33 -16.48 13.16
CA GLY A 201 23.71 -16.03 13.35
C GLY A 201 23.80 -14.70 14.11
N ARG A 202 24.99 -14.45 14.65
CA ARG A 202 25.42 -13.31 15.45
C ARG A 202 24.84 -12.00 14.92
N GLU A 203 24.52 -11.04 15.80
CA GLU A 203 23.83 -9.76 15.55
C GLU A 203 24.37 -8.89 14.41
N HIS A 204 25.52 -9.21 13.82
CA HIS A 204 26.21 -8.38 12.86
C HIS A 204 25.88 -8.63 11.38
N GLU A 205 25.22 -9.76 11.03
CA GLU A 205 24.82 -10.03 9.64
C GLU A 205 23.32 -10.35 9.57
N LYS A 206 22.50 -9.30 9.62
CA LYS A 206 21.07 -9.42 9.35
C LYS A 206 20.86 -9.55 7.84
N HIS A 207 20.76 -10.78 7.37
CA HIS A 207 20.42 -11.04 5.97
C HIS A 207 18.89 -11.06 5.81
N TYR A 208 18.38 -10.21 4.92
CA TYR A 208 16.97 -10.14 4.60
C TYR A 208 16.72 -10.71 3.21
N SER A 209 15.74 -11.60 3.09
CA SER A 209 15.27 -12.15 1.82
C SER A 209 13.87 -11.62 1.48
N PRO A 210 13.52 -11.45 0.20
CA PRO A 210 12.20 -11.01 -0.22
C PRO A 210 11.20 -12.17 -0.13
N PHE A 211 9.99 -11.86 0.38
CA PHE A 211 8.88 -12.78 0.46
C PHE A 211 7.60 -12.15 -0.07
N ARG A 212 6.77 -12.98 -0.70
CA ARG A 212 5.39 -12.68 -1.07
C ARG A 212 4.47 -13.16 0.04
N ILE A 213 3.57 -12.31 0.51
CA ILE A 213 2.69 -12.59 1.65
C ILE A 213 1.24 -12.44 1.23
N ILE A 214 0.43 -13.45 1.53
CA ILE A 214 -1.02 -13.45 1.28
C ILE A 214 -1.72 -13.58 2.63
N PRO A 215 -2.41 -12.53 3.12
CA PRO A 215 -3.02 -12.49 4.44
C PRO A 215 -4.50 -12.90 4.40
N TYR A 216 -4.96 -13.58 5.44
CA TYR A 216 -6.35 -13.96 5.67
C TYR A 216 -6.75 -13.75 7.11
N LEU A 217 -8.03 -13.47 7.36
CA LEU A 217 -8.61 -13.43 8.70
C LEU A 217 -9.07 -14.83 9.11
N VAL A 218 -8.64 -15.27 10.29
CA VAL A 218 -9.09 -16.50 10.93
C VAL A 218 -9.43 -16.24 12.39
N HIS A 219 -10.27 -17.08 12.98
CA HIS A 219 -10.52 -17.09 14.41
C HIS A 219 -9.93 -18.37 15.00
N VAL A 220 -9.19 -18.22 16.09
CA VAL A 220 -8.47 -19.33 16.73
C VAL A 220 -8.98 -19.51 18.14
N HIS A 221 -9.31 -20.75 18.49
CA HIS A 221 -9.65 -21.13 19.86
C HIS A 221 -8.40 -21.63 20.58
N SER A 222 -8.03 -20.96 21.66
CA SER A 222 -6.96 -21.40 22.55
C SER A 222 -7.56 -22.19 23.70
N SER A 223 -6.90 -23.28 24.09
CA SER A 223 -7.30 -24.08 25.27
C SER A 223 -7.27 -23.32 26.59
N THR A 224 -6.66 -22.12 26.60
CA THR A 224 -6.50 -21.26 27.79
C THR A 224 -7.51 -20.13 27.89
N GLN A 225 -8.29 -19.87 26.82
CA GLN A 225 -9.29 -18.80 26.80
C GLN A 225 -10.63 -19.33 26.29
N PRO A 226 -11.77 -18.94 26.94
CA PRO A 226 -13.10 -19.40 26.55
C PRO A 226 -13.59 -18.80 25.23
N GLU A 227 -13.02 -17.65 24.81
CA GLU A 227 -13.41 -16.94 23.59
C GLU A 227 -12.40 -17.15 22.46
N SER A 228 -12.90 -17.19 21.22
CA SER A 228 -12.03 -17.27 20.05
C SER A 228 -11.34 -15.94 19.79
N GLU A 229 -10.06 -15.99 19.48
CA GLU A 229 -9.21 -14.83 19.21
C GLU A 229 -9.11 -14.57 17.69
N PRO A 230 -9.32 -13.32 17.23
CA PRO A 230 -9.05 -12.96 15.83
C PRO A 230 -7.56 -12.97 15.55
N CYS A 231 -7.17 -13.70 14.51
CA CYS A 231 -5.79 -13.88 14.08
C CYS A 231 -5.65 -13.61 12.58
N CYS A 232 -4.43 -13.26 12.15
CA CYS A 232 -4.07 -13.21 10.76
C CYS A 232 -3.31 -14.48 10.37
N LEU A 233 -3.85 -15.24 9.43
CA LEU A 233 -3.15 -16.34 8.78
C LEU A 233 -2.45 -15.77 7.54
N THR A 234 -1.15 -15.98 7.42
CA THR A 234 -0.35 -15.55 6.28
C THR A 234 0.29 -16.75 5.59
N LEU A 235 0.11 -16.81 4.26
CA LEU A 235 0.91 -17.66 3.39
C LEU A 235 2.14 -16.84 2.99
N VAL A 236 3.33 -17.34 3.30
CA VAL A 236 4.60 -16.61 3.11
C VAL A 236 5.48 -17.43 2.17
N GLU A 237 5.67 -16.91 0.95
CA GLU A 237 6.42 -17.55 -0.14
C GLU A 237 7.75 -16.82 -0.37
N LYS A 238 8.87 -17.54 -0.32
CA LYS A 238 10.19 -17.00 -0.62
C LYS A 238 10.30 -16.70 -2.12
N ILE A 239 10.80 -15.52 -2.45
CA ILE A 239 11.03 -15.14 -3.84
C ILE A 239 12.48 -15.46 -4.21
N HIS A 240 12.62 -16.15 -5.33
CA HIS A 240 13.90 -16.45 -5.94
C HIS A 240 14.15 -15.53 -7.14
N SER A 241 15.41 -15.35 -7.48
CA SER A 241 15.79 -14.61 -8.68
C SER A 241 15.26 -15.33 -9.92
N GLY A 242 14.72 -14.59 -10.89
CA GLY A 242 14.34 -15.15 -12.18
C GLY A 242 15.54 -15.65 -13.00
N TYR A 243 16.75 -15.26 -12.61
CA TYR A 243 18.01 -15.60 -13.31
C TYR A 243 18.72 -16.85 -12.77
N GLU A 244 18.15 -17.52 -11.77
CA GLU A 244 18.71 -18.78 -11.25
C GLU A 244 18.53 -19.96 -12.24
N ALA A 245 17.52 -19.87 -13.10
CA ALA A 245 17.34 -20.85 -14.17
C ALA A 245 18.17 -20.47 -15.42
N PRO A 246 18.67 -21.44 -16.19
CA PRO A 246 19.49 -21.17 -17.39
C PRO A 246 18.75 -20.41 -18.49
N ARG A 247 17.41 -20.47 -18.49
CA ARG A 247 16.55 -19.68 -19.39
C ARG A 247 15.26 -19.32 -18.68
N ILE A 248 14.95 -18.03 -18.66
CA ILE A 248 13.67 -17.53 -18.16
C ILE A 248 12.61 -17.75 -19.26
N PRO A 249 11.49 -18.42 -19.01
CA PRO A 249 10.37 -18.53 -19.96
C PRO A 249 9.88 -17.17 -20.44
N VAL A 250 9.43 -17.07 -21.69
CA VAL A 250 9.09 -15.78 -22.33
C VAL A 250 7.95 -15.08 -21.59
N ASP A 251 6.96 -15.80 -21.10
CA ASP A 251 5.83 -15.29 -20.32
C ASP A 251 6.27 -14.71 -18.96
N LYS A 252 7.31 -15.28 -18.35
CA LYS A 252 7.88 -14.82 -17.09
C LYS A 252 8.84 -13.61 -17.21
N ARG A 253 9.21 -13.23 -18.43
CA ARG A 253 10.03 -12.04 -18.70
C ARG A 253 9.22 -10.76 -18.91
N ILE A 254 7.90 -10.86 -18.88
CA ILE A 254 6.99 -9.76 -19.21
C ILE A 254 6.30 -9.30 -17.93
N PHE A 255 6.40 -7.99 -17.68
CA PHE A 255 5.71 -7.33 -16.60
C PHE A 255 5.17 -5.96 -17.04
N THR A 256 4.27 -5.39 -16.28
CA THR A 256 3.68 -4.08 -16.55
C THR A 256 4.01 -3.08 -15.44
N THR A 257 4.04 -1.82 -15.82
CA THR A 257 4.15 -0.70 -14.88
C THR A 257 3.11 0.36 -15.21
N THR A 258 2.63 1.06 -14.21
CA THR A 258 1.72 2.19 -14.36
C THR A 258 2.39 3.44 -13.83
N HIS A 259 2.34 4.52 -14.60
CA HIS A 259 3.01 5.79 -14.29
C HIS A 259 2.04 6.96 -14.31
N THR A 260 2.34 8.00 -13.52
CA THR A 260 1.72 9.30 -13.72
C THR A 260 2.19 9.93 -15.03
N PRO A 261 1.46 10.92 -15.58
CA PRO A 261 1.97 11.75 -16.68
C PRO A 261 3.34 12.41 -16.39
N GLY A 262 3.68 12.61 -15.14
CA GLY A 262 4.97 13.15 -14.67
C GLY A 262 6.07 12.10 -14.46
N CYS A 263 5.98 10.91 -15.05
CA CYS A 263 6.98 9.83 -14.95
C CYS A 263 7.22 9.32 -13.53
N VAL A 264 6.18 9.22 -12.69
CA VAL A 264 6.27 8.64 -11.35
C VAL A 264 5.56 7.29 -11.33
N PHE A 265 6.17 6.26 -10.76
CA PHE A 265 5.57 4.94 -10.61
C PHE A 265 4.32 5.00 -9.72
N LEU A 266 3.20 4.51 -10.22
CA LEU A 266 1.95 4.31 -9.48
C LEU A 266 1.80 2.86 -9.04
N GLU A 267 2.04 1.93 -9.95
CA GLU A 267 1.90 0.50 -9.71
C GLU A 267 2.91 -0.30 -10.55
N ILE A 268 3.35 -1.43 -10.01
CA ILE A 268 4.29 -2.34 -10.65
C ILE A 268 3.78 -3.76 -10.47
N ASP A 269 3.76 -4.50 -11.57
CA ASP A 269 3.40 -5.93 -11.60
C ASP A 269 4.34 -6.74 -10.69
N GLU A 270 3.78 -7.65 -9.90
CA GLU A 270 4.55 -8.54 -9.02
C GLU A 270 5.61 -9.38 -9.77
N ARG A 271 5.37 -9.68 -11.05
CA ARG A 271 6.33 -10.38 -11.92
C ARG A 271 7.64 -9.62 -12.14
N ALA A 272 7.66 -8.32 -11.86
CA ALA A 272 8.87 -7.53 -11.91
C ALA A 272 9.86 -7.86 -10.77
N VAL A 273 9.36 -8.33 -9.62
CA VAL A 273 10.19 -8.57 -8.41
C VAL A 273 11.35 -9.53 -8.69
N PRO A 274 11.14 -10.75 -9.22
CA PRO A 274 12.23 -11.68 -9.51
C PRO A 274 13.16 -11.22 -10.65
N LEU A 275 12.73 -10.24 -11.46
CA LEU A 275 13.50 -9.74 -12.61
C LEU A 275 14.31 -8.48 -12.28
N LEU A 276 13.79 -7.62 -11.43
CA LEU A 276 14.39 -6.33 -11.10
C LEU A 276 15.07 -6.31 -9.73
N GLY A 277 14.71 -7.23 -8.83
CA GLY A 277 15.16 -7.26 -7.44
C GLY A 277 14.48 -6.25 -6.52
N TYR A 278 13.74 -5.28 -7.06
CA TYR A 278 12.96 -4.32 -6.27
C TYR A 278 11.63 -4.93 -5.83
N LEU A 279 11.19 -4.60 -4.62
CA LEU A 279 9.82 -4.79 -4.21
C LEU A 279 8.95 -3.64 -4.74
N PRO A 280 7.63 -3.85 -4.96
CA PRO A 280 6.75 -2.79 -5.48
C PRO A 280 6.82 -1.48 -4.68
N GLN A 281 6.92 -1.56 -3.35
CA GLN A 281 7.03 -0.39 -2.47
C GLN A 281 8.34 0.39 -2.60
N ASP A 282 9.40 -0.21 -3.13
CA ASP A 282 10.69 0.47 -3.35
C ASP A 282 10.61 1.45 -4.53
N LEU A 283 9.76 1.14 -5.52
CA LEU A 283 9.63 1.91 -6.76
C LEU A 283 8.40 2.82 -6.76
N THR A 284 7.27 2.37 -6.17
CA THR A 284 6.03 3.17 -6.14
C THR A 284 6.26 4.54 -5.49
N GLY A 285 5.87 5.60 -6.20
CA GLY A 285 6.08 7.00 -5.79
C GLY A 285 7.45 7.56 -6.16
N THR A 286 8.35 6.78 -6.78
CA THR A 286 9.64 7.25 -7.27
C THR A 286 9.59 7.60 -8.77
N SER A 287 10.55 8.37 -9.24
CA SER A 287 10.64 8.72 -10.66
C SER A 287 11.18 7.54 -11.48
N VAL A 288 10.48 7.20 -12.56
CA VAL A 288 10.95 6.23 -13.56
C VAL A 288 12.34 6.59 -14.08
N LEU A 289 12.58 7.89 -14.27
CA LEU A 289 13.87 8.38 -14.80
C LEU A 289 15.04 8.08 -13.86
N ALA A 290 14.81 7.96 -12.56
CA ALA A 290 15.85 7.60 -11.60
C ALA A 290 16.37 6.17 -11.82
N CYS A 291 15.50 5.27 -12.28
CA CYS A 291 15.82 3.87 -12.55
C CYS A 291 16.40 3.62 -13.96
N LEU A 292 16.50 4.66 -14.80
CA LEU A 292 17.04 4.52 -16.16
C LEU A 292 18.48 4.95 -16.24
N HIS A 293 19.22 4.31 -17.17
CA HIS A 293 20.55 4.78 -17.54
C HIS A 293 20.49 6.27 -17.95
N PRO A 294 21.44 7.12 -17.51
CA PRO A 294 21.40 8.56 -17.79
C PRO A 294 21.20 8.92 -19.26
N GLU A 295 21.82 8.22 -20.18
CA GLU A 295 21.69 8.44 -21.63
C GLU A 295 20.28 8.12 -22.16
N ASP A 296 19.53 7.24 -21.52
CA ASP A 296 18.19 6.82 -21.97
C ASP A 296 17.08 7.73 -21.40
N ARG A 297 17.40 8.59 -20.43
CA ARG A 297 16.42 9.51 -19.80
C ARG A 297 15.78 10.49 -20.78
N PRO A 298 16.53 11.20 -21.68
CA PRO A 298 15.93 12.09 -22.67
C PRO A 298 14.98 11.35 -23.61
N LEU A 299 15.32 10.12 -23.99
CA LEU A 299 14.52 9.26 -24.85
C LEU A 299 13.21 8.89 -24.18
N MET A 300 13.22 8.57 -22.87
CA MET A 300 12.02 8.28 -22.08
C MET A 300 11.12 9.51 -21.97
N VAL A 301 11.66 10.69 -21.72
CA VAL A 301 10.90 11.95 -21.68
C VAL A 301 10.19 12.20 -23.02
N THR A 302 10.90 12.03 -24.11
CA THR A 302 10.35 12.17 -25.47
C THR A 302 9.21 11.17 -25.71
N MET A 303 9.37 9.92 -25.25
CA MET A 303 8.33 8.90 -25.36
C MET A 303 7.10 9.26 -24.54
N HIS A 304 7.26 9.71 -23.30
CA HIS A 304 6.13 10.16 -22.47
C HIS A 304 5.37 11.32 -23.11
N GLN A 305 6.09 12.32 -23.65
CA GLN A 305 5.47 13.42 -24.38
C GLN A 305 4.67 12.93 -25.61
N LYS A 306 5.21 11.95 -26.34
CA LYS A 306 4.54 11.32 -27.49
C LYS A 306 3.25 10.61 -27.05
N VAL A 307 3.31 9.82 -25.97
CA VAL A 307 2.14 9.11 -25.41
C VAL A 307 1.06 10.09 -24.95
N LEU A 308 1.44 11.21 -24.33
CA LEU A 308 0.51 12.24 -23.92
C LEU A 308 -0.12 12.99 -25.11
N LYS A 309 0.69 13.30 -26.14
CA LYS A 309 0.23 13.98 -27.35
C LYS A 309 -0.77 13.14 -28.15
N TYR A 310 -0.56 11.84 -28.21
CA TYR A 310 -1.39 10.90 -28.98
C TYR A 310 -2.20 9.98 -28.03
N ALA A 311 -2.74 10.56 -26.97
CA ALA A 311 -3.53 9.82 -25.99
C ALA A 311 -4.73 9.11 -26.64
N GLY A 312 -4.97 7.85 -26.26
CA GLY A 312 -6.03 7.02 -26.81
C GLY A 312 -5.68 6.30 -28.13
N HIS A 313 -4.48 6.51 -28.67
CA HIS A 313 -3.97 5.75 -29.82
C HIS A 313 -3.43 4.36 -29.39
N PRO A 314 -3.25 3.42 -30.34
CA PRO A 314 -2.60 2.14 -30.09
C PRO A 314 -1.24 2.30 -29.41
N PRO A 315 -0.76 1.26 -28.68
CA PRO A 315 0.52 1.33 -27.98
C PRO A 315 1.68 1.68 -28.92
N PHE A 316 2.58 2.52 -28.42
CA PHE A 316 3.83 2.84 -29.11
C PHE A 316 4.93 1.86 -28.68
N GLU A 317 5.57 1.22 -29.62
CA GLU A 317 6.81 0.50 -29.35
C GLU A 317 7.99 1.46 -29.24
N HIS A 318 8.87 1.17 -28.33
CA HIS A 318 10.05 2.00 -28.06
C HIS A 318 11.35 1.22 -28.25
N SER A 319 12.39 1.91 -28.61
CA SER A 319 13.75 1.39 -28.60
C SER A 319 14.08 0.80 -27.23
N PRO A 320 14.94 -0.23 -27.16
CA PRO A 320 15.33 -0.82 -25.89
C PRO A 320 15.89 0.24 -24.94
N ILE A 321 15.51 0.11 -23.68
CA ILE A 321 15.97 0.99 -22.59
C ILE A 321 16.76 0.18 -21.57
N ARG A 322 17.76 0.80 -20.98
CA ARG A 322 18.57 0.23 -19.90
C ARG A 322 17.95 0.61 -18.56
N PHE A 323 17.50 -0.39 -17.84
CA PHE A 323 16.86 -0.23 -16.52
C PHE A 323 17.81 -0.73 -15.44
N CYS A 324 18.06 0.09 -14.42
CA CYS A 324 18.90 -0.23 -13.27
C CYS A 324 18.16 -1.17 -12.33
N THR A 325 18.67 -2.34 -12.07
CA THR A 325 18.17 -3.31 -11.09
C THR A 325 18.60 -2.94 -9.68
N GLN A 326 18.04 -3.60 -8.69
CA GLN A 326 18.27 -3.29 -7.27
C GLN A 326 19.75 -3.44 -6.85
N ASN A 327 20.52 -4.31 -7.50
CA ASN A 327 21.94 -4.51 -7.27
C ASN A 327 22.85 -3.48 -8.00
N GLY A 328 22.27 -2.57 -8.80
CA GLY A 328 23.00 -1.54 -9.55
C GLY A 328 23.37 -1.92 -10.97
N ASP A 329 23.12 -3.15 -11.42
CA ASP A 329 23.35 -3.56 -12.81
C ASP A 329 22.23 -3.06 -13.74
N TYR A 330 22.52 -3.00 -15.03
CA TYR A 330 21.53 -2.62 -16.04
C TYR A 330 21.04 -3.82 -16.84
N ILE A 331 19.74 -3.97 -16.92
CA ILE A 331 19.07 -4.89 -17.84
C ILE A 331 18.45 -4.13 -19.00
N ILE A 332 18.29 -4.80 -20.14
CA ILE A 332 17.68 -4.21 -21.34
C ILE A 332 16.21 -4.61 -21.38
N LEU A 333 15.34 -3.60 -21.50
CA LEU A 333 13.90 -3.77 -21.63
C LEU A 333 13.43 -3.37 -23.02
N ASP A 334 12.72 -4.27 -23.69
CA ASP A 334 11.86 -3.93 -24.82
C ASP A 334 10.52 -3.47 -24.25
N SER A 335 10.11 -2.26 -24.58
CA SER A 335 8.94 -1.63 -23.95
C SER A 335 7.92 -1.15 -24.97
N SER A 336 6.64 -1.34 -24.66
CA SER A 336 5.51 -0.68 -25.36
C SER A 336 4.73 0.17 -24.40
N TRP A 337 4.26 1.32 -24.87
CA TRP A 337 3.67 2.38 -24.04
C TRP A 337 2.29 2.75 -24.55
N SER A 338 1.34 2.85 -23.63
CA SER A 338 -0.02 3.31 -23.88
C SER A 338 -0.46 4.24 -22.77
N SER A 339 -1.59 4.91 -22.95
CA SER A 339 -2.19 5.75 -21.92
C SER A 339 -3.64 5.38 -21.69
N PHE A 340 -4.09 5.56 -20.45
CA PHE A 340 -5.50 5.50 -20.11
C PHE A 340 -6.06 6.93 -20.04
N VAL A 341 -7.08 7.19 -20.87
CA VAL A 341 -7.77 8.48 -20.90
C VAL A 341 -9.03 8.36 -20.07
N ASN A 342 -9.15 9.22 -19.06
CA ASN A 342 -10.34 9.27 -18.22
C ASN A 342 -11.55 9.71 -19.08
N PRO A 343 -12.64 8.91 -19.15
CA PRO A 343 -13.78 9.19 -20.01
C PRO A 343 -14.57 10.47 -19.61
N TRP A 344 -14.49 10.89 -18.35
CA TRP A 344 -15.16 12.11 -17.87
C TRP A 344 -14.35 13.37 -18.16
N SER A 345 -13.09 13.37 -17.75
CA SER A 345 -12.22 14.55 -17.88
C SER A 345 -11.55 14.66 -19.24
N ARG A 346 -11.54 13.57 -20.03
CA ARG A 346 -10.80 13.40 -21.29
C ARG A 346 -9.29 13.69 -21.17
N LYS A 347 -8.76 13.60 -19.95
CA LYS A 347 -7.34 13.75 -19.67
C LYS A 347 -6.69 12.39 -19.44
N VAL A 348 -5.41 12.29 -19.72
CA VAL A 348 -4.63 11.10 -19.38
C VAL A 348 -4.55 10.98 -17.86
N SER A 349 -5.05 9.85 -17.32
CA SER A 349 -4.96 9.56 -15.89
C SER A 349 -3.63 8.91 -15.56
N PHE A 350 -3.18 7.98 -16.40
CA PHE A 350 -1.92 7.28 -16.21
C PHE A 350 -1.41 6.70 -17.53
N ILE A 351 -0.12 6.39 -17.54
CA ILE A 351 0.59 5.75 -18.65
C ILE A 351 0.89 4.31 -18.24
N ILE A 352 0.71 3.37 -19.14
CA ILE A 352 0.98 1.95 -18.96
C ILE A 352 2.19 1.59 -19.79
N GLY A 353 3.22 1.04 -19.14
CA GLY A 353 4.36 0.41 -19.77
C GLY A 353 4.23 -1.13 -19.71
N ARG A 354 4.38 -1.80 -20.86
CA ARG A 354 4.56 -3.25 -20.93
C ARG A 354 6.01 -3.52 -21.31
N HIS A 355 6.71 -4.24 -20.46
CA HIS A 355 8.14 -4.45 -20.55
C HIS A 355 8.45 -5.93 -20.75
N LYS A 356 9.44 -6.21 -21.60
CA LYS A 356 10.01 -7.54 -21.79
C LYS A 356 11.51 -7.48 -21.58
N VAL A 357 12.01 -8.27 -20.64
CA VAL A 357 13.46 -8.39 -20.39
C VAL A 357 14.12 -9.11 -21.57
N ARG A 358 15.17 -8.49 -22.13
CA ARG A 358 16.08 -9.15 -23.05
C ARG A 358 17.06 -10.02 -22.27
N THR A 359 17.20 -11.25 -22.71
CA THR A 359 18.18 -12.23 -22.17
C THR A 359 19.12 -12.66 -23.27
#